data_7e9e346010de7223743602c5a89326f8
#
_entry.id   7e9e346010de7223743602c5a89326f8
#
_cell.length_a   1.000
_cell.length_b   1.000
_cell.length_c   1.000
_cell.angle_alpha   90.00
_cell.angle_beta   90.00
_cell.angle_gamma   90.00
#
_symmetry.space_group_name_H-M   'P 1'
#
loop_
_entity.id
_entity.type
_entity.pdbx_description
1 polymer ?
#
loop_
_entity_poly.entity_id
_entity_poly.type
_entity_poly.pdbx_seq_one_letter_code
_entity_poly.pdbx_strand_id
1 'polypeptide(L)'
;MEKRVRAVMDLLRANAKDKTCLYAVNITGENLFDRARRAIDAGANSLMVNYQSMGWGAVEDFIRAMKRENLIYPIFGHCAGMGAYYRSATNGIATALSCGKLARIVGMDMPLVYPDSGRFGISTNELVETHAQCIAPMKNIKSCFMTVAGGVHAGAIEYLMNLLGNDCMLMAGGGIYGHPMGAEAGAKSILDAMEAYGKGQ
;
A
#
# COMPACT_ATOMS: atom_id res chain seq x y z
N MET A 1 1.34 -4.19 20.02
CA MET A 1 1.70 -4.57 18.65
C MET A 1 1.99 -6.09 18.57
N GLU A 2 3.00 -6.62 19.23
CA GLU A 2 3.50 -8.01 19.08
C GLU A 2 2.42 -9.10 19.30
N LYS A 3 1.59 -8.99 20.34
CA LYS A 3 0.49 -9.94 20.59
C LYS A 3 -0.45 -10.08 19.37
N ARG A 4 -0.77 -8.95 18.72
CA ARG A 4 -1.61 -8.97 17.53
C ARG A 4 -0.88 -9.60 16.36
N VAL A 5 0.40 -9.27 16.15
CA VAL A 5 1.21 -9.88 15.10
C VAL A 5 1.24 -11.39 15.24
N ARG A 6 1.57 -11.90 16.45
CA ARG A 6 1.59 -13.36 16.69
C ARG A 6 0.24 -13.99 16.36
N ALA A 7 -0.85 -13.44 16.90
CA ALA A 7 -2.19 -14.00 16.68
C ALA A 7 -2.57 -14.08 15.19
N VAL A 8 -2.28 -13.02 14.41
CA VAL A 8 -2.56 -13.03 12.97
C VAL A 8 -1.66 -14.01 12.22
N MET A 9 -0.37 -14.02 12.53
CA MET A 9 0.57 -14.91 11.84
C MET A 9 0.33 -16.37 12.19
N ASP A 10 -0.07 -16.69 13.43
CA ASP A 10 -0.46 -18.04 13.82
C ASP A 10 -1.72 -18.50 13.06
N LEU A 11 -2.70 -17.59 12.89
CA LEU A 11 -3.87 -17.88 12.08
C LEU A 11 -3.52 -18.12 10.60
N LEU A 12 -2.63 -17.29 10.02
CA LEU A 12 -2.17 -17.47 8.65
C LEU A 12 -1.45 -18.81 8.47
N ARG A 13 -0.58 -19.19 9.39
CA ARG A 13 0.12 -20.48 9.37
C ARG A 13 -0.85 -21.65 9.49
N ALA A 14 -1.80 -21.58 10.43
CA ALA A 14 -2.82 -22.61 10.63
C ALA A 14 -3.66 -22.87 9.36
N ASN A 15 -3.79 -21.86 8.50
CA ASN A 15 -4.52 -21.96 7.22
C ASN A 15 -3.59 -22.08 6.00
N ALA A 16 -2.31 -22.34 6.18
CA ALA A 16 -1.29 -22.41 5.12
C ALA A 16 -1.25 -21.16 4.20
N LYS A 17 -1.53 -19.98 4.77
CA LYS A 17 -1.57 -18.68 4.06
C LYS A 17 -0.35 -17.79 4.35
N ASP A 18 0.51 -18.15 5.28
CA ASP A 18 1.68 -17.36 5.70
C ASP A 18 2.71 -17.12 4.58
N LYS A 19 2.72 -17.94 3.54
CA LYS A 19 3.58 -17.79 2.35
C LYS A 19 2.92 -17.00 1.20
N THR A 20 1.60 -16.88 1.22
CA THR A 20 0.83 -16.23 0.14
C THR A 20 0.16 -14.94 0.57
N CYS A 21 0.10 -14.66 1.88
CA CYS A 21 -0.48 -13.44 2.43
C CYS A 21 0.56 -12.62 3.20
N LEU A 22 0.63 -11.34 2.89
CA LEU A 22 1.42 -10.39 3.66
C LEU A 22 0.55 -9.74 4.74
N TYR A 23 1.04 -9.74 5.97
CA TYR A 23 0.47 -8.95 7.05
C TYR A 23 1.33 -7.72 7.30
N ALA A 24 0.97 -6.60 6.68
CA ALA A 24 1.68 -5.33 6.77
C ALA A 24 1.39 -4.63 8.11
N VAL A 25 2.28 -4.80 9.07
CA VAL A 25 2.16 -4.24 10.42
C VAL A 25 2.52 -2.77 10.41
N ASN A 26 1.60 -1.89 10.85
CA ASN A 26 1.89 -0.46 10.97
C ASN A 26 2.83 -0.20 12.14
N ILE A 27 4.05 0.21 11.81
CA ILE A 27 5.13 0.54 12.76
C ILE A 27 5.34 2.04 12.96
N THR A 28 4.50 2.88 12.33
CA THR A 28 4.60 4.36 12.41
C THR A 28 4.70 4.85 13.85
N GLY A 29 5.64 5.73 14.11
CA GLY A 29 5.88 6.31 15.45
C GLY A 29 7.36 6.52 15.72
N GLU A 30 7.70 6.89 16.93
CA GLU A 30 9.07 7.03 17.37
C GLU A 30 9.83 5.70 17.26
N ASN A 31 11.15 5.79 17.02
CA ASN A 31 12.04 4.63 16.97
C ASN A 31 11.56 3.56 15.96
N LEU A 32 11.35 3.97 14.70
CA LEU A 32 10.85 3.07 13.63
C LEU A 32 11.61 1.76 13.56
N PHE A 33 12.93 1.79 13.70
CA PHE A 33 13.77 0.59 13.59
C PHE A 33 13.51 -0.41 14.73
N ASP A 34 13.41 0.06 15.98
CA ASP A 34 13.06 -0.80 17.12
C ASP A 34 11.67 -1.41 16.95
N ARG A 35 10.70 -0.60 16.53
CA ARG A 35 9.33 -1.08 16.25
C ARG A 35 9.30 -2.12 15.15
N ALA A 36 10.11 -1.96 14.10
CA ALA A 36 10.24 -2.93 13.03
C ALA A 36 10.84 -4.25 13.55
N ARG A 37 11.93 -4.20 14.31
CA ARG A 37 12.53 -5.40 14.91
C ARG A 37 11.52 -6.15 15.79
N ARG A 38 10.83 -5.47 16.68
CA ARG A 38 9.81 -6.08 17.54
C ARG A 38 8.65 -6.70 16.73
N ALA A 39 8.26 -6.10 15.61
CA ALA A 39 7.26 -6.67 14.73
C ALA A 39 7.78 -7.94 14.04
N ILE A 40 9.01 -7.90 13.52
CA ILE A 40 9.69 -9.02 12.86
C ILE A 40 9.90 -10.17 13.85
N ASP A 41 10.40 -9.90 15.04
CA ASP A 41 10.60 -10.90 16.11
C ASP A 41 9.26 -11.55 16.56
N ALA A 42 8.17 -10.82 16.40
CA ALA A 42 6.83 -11.36 16.62
C ALA A 42 6.29 -12.17 15.42
N GLY A 43 7.03 -12.21 14.30
CA GLY A 43 6.72 -13.01 13.11
C GLY A 43 6.11 -12.23 11.95
N ALA A 44 6.10 -10.88 11.96
CA ALA A 44 5.60 -10.09 10.84
C ALA A 44 6.39 -10.42 9.56
N ASN A 45 5.68 -10.54 8.43
CA ASN A 45 6.26 -10.80 7.13
C ASN A 45 6.21 -9.59 6.18
N SER A 46 5.64 -8.47 6.62
CA SER A 46 5.63 -7.17 5.95
C SER A 46 5.47 -6.05 6.97
N LEU A 47 5.88 -4.85 6.65
CA LEU A 47 5.78 -3.66 7.50
C LEU A 47 5.00 -2.56 6.79
N MET A 48 4.37 -1.68 7.55
CA MET A 48 3.71 -0.47 7.03
C MET A 48 4.27 0.77 7.73
N VAL A 49 4.52 1.83 6.96
CA VAL A 49 4.96 3.13 7.46
C VAL A 49 4.13 4.24 6.85
N ASN A 50 3.64 5.16 7.66
CA ASN A 50 3.03 6.41 7.17
C ASN A 50 4.15 7.39 6.77
N TYR A 51 4.76 7.17 5.61
CA TYR A 51 6.00 7.83 5.21
C TYR A 51 5.87 9.34 5.06
N GLN A 52 4.71 9.85 4.70
CA GLN A 52 4.52 11.31 4.53
C GLN A 52 4.42 12.04 5.88
N SER A 53 3.71 11.47 6.85
CA SER A 53 3.61 12.05 8.19
C SER A 53 4.89 11.91 9.01
N MET A 54 5.70 10.87 8.72
CA MET A 54 7.03 10.70 9.33
C MET A 54 8.11 11.59 8.70
N GLY A 55 7.93 11.97 7.44
CA GLY A 55 8.90 12.68 6.62
C GLY A 55 9.86 11.72 5.88
N TRP A 56 10.14 12.06 4.62
CA TRP A 56 10.96 11.20 3.73
C TRP A 56 12.36 10.91 4.28
N GLY A 57 13.03 11.90 4.91
CA GLY A 57 14.37 11.70 5.48
C GLY A 57 14.40 10.68 6.61
N ALA A 58 13.46 10.77 7.56
CA ALA A 58 13.36 9.79 8.65
C ALA A 58 13.07 8.37 8.15
N VAL A 59 12.27 8.25 7.10
CA VAL A 59 11.95 6.96 6.48
C VAL A 59 13.16 6.43 5.71
N GLU A 60 13.90 7.28 5.00
CA GLU A 60 15.12 6.86 4.31
C GLU A 60 16.17 6.33 5.31
N ASP A 61 16.37 7.01 6.43
CA ASP A 61 17.27 6.56 7.50
C ASP A 61 16.84 5.21 8.08
N PHE A 62 15.54 5.03 8.28
CA PHE A 62 14.97 3.74 8.69
C PHE A 62 15.28 2.63 7.67
N ILE A 63 15.01 2.86 6.38
CA ILE A 63 15.28 1.87 5.31
C ILE A 63 16.79 1.55 5.22
N ARG A 64 17.64 2.55 5.36
CA ARG A 64 19.11 2.35 5.43
C ARG A 64 19.52 1.50 6.63
N ALA A 65 18.88 1.72 7.80
CA ALA A 65 19.13 0.93 9.00
C ALA A 65 18.71 -0.54 8.80
N MET A 66 17.52 -0.78 8.24
CA MET A 66 17.03 -2.11 7.89
C MET A 66 18.02 -2.86 6.97
N LYS A 67 18.51 -2.18 5.93
CA LYS A 67 19.50 -2.75 4.99
C LYS A 67 20.83 -3.09 5.66
N ARG A 68 21.35 -2.23 6.55
CA ARG A 68 22.59 -2.49 7.29
C ARG A 68 22.50 -3.75 8.16
N GLU A 69 21.33 -4.02 8.72
CA GLU A 69 21.07 -5.22 9.54
C GLU A 69 20.59 -6.42 8.71
N ASN A 70 20.64 -6.31 7.39
CA ASN A 70 20.16 -7.36 6.44
C ASN A 70 18.69 -7.78 6.69
N LEU A 71 17.87 -6.84 7.16
CA LEU A 71 16.43 -7.03 7.36
C LEU A 71 15.68 -6.62 6.10
N ILE A 72 15.45 -7.58 5.20
CA ILE A 72 14.79 -7.37 3.91
C ILE A 72 13.33 -7.81 4.01
N TYR A 73 12.43 -6.84 4.12
CA TYR A 73 10.98 -7.06 4.25
C TYR A 73 10.22 -6.13 3.31
N PRO A 74 9.10 -6.57 2.71
CA PRO A 74 8.23 -5.69 1.95
C PRO A 74 7.71 -4.53 2.81
N ILE A 75 7.83 -3.30 2.30
CA ILE A 75 7.43 -2.09 3.01
C ILE A 75 6.22 -1.45 2.33
N PHE A 76 5.09 -1.48 3.02
CA PHE A 76 3.87 -0.80 2.61
C PHE A 76 3.94 0.68 3.02
N GLY A 77 3.85 1.58 2.05
CA GLY A 77 3.90 3.02 2.27
C GLY A 77 2.51 3.63 2.37
N HIS A 78 2.03 3.96 3.57
CA HIS A 78 0.75 4.65 3.72
C HIS A 78 0.93 6.16 3.55
N CYS A 79 0.09 6.78 2.71
CA CYS A 79 0.15 8.19 2.36
C CYS A 79 -0.53 9.13 3.37
N ALA A 80 -0.77 8.71 4.61
CA ALA A 80 -1.36 9.58 5.63
C ALA A 80 -0.54 10.87 5.76
N GLY A 81 -1.22 12.02 5.68
CA GLY A 81 -0.59 13.33 5.63
C GLY A 81 -0.49 13.95 4.23
N MET A 82 -0.71 13.18 3.15
CA MET A 82 -0.61 13.69 1.77
C MET A 82 -1.48 14.92 1.50
N GLY A 83 -2.62 15.04 2.16
CA GLY A 83 -3.50 16.21 2.01
C GLY A 83 -2.85 17.56 2.30
N ALA A 84 -1.77 17.57 3.10
CA ALA A 84 -0.97 18.76 3.33
C ALA A 84 -0.18 19.22 2.09
N TYR A 85 0.04 18.33 1.14
CA TYR A 85 0.88 18.59 -0.04
C TYR A 85 0.09 18.90 -1.30
N TYR A 86 -1.11 18.35 -1.49
CA TYR A 86 -1.82 18.44 -2.79
C TYR A 86 -3.15 19.22 -2.76
N ARG A 87 -3.70 19.55 -1.58
CA ARG A 87 -5.03 20.16 -1.49
C ARG A 87 -5.10 21.65 -1.76
N SER A 88 -3.97 22.35 -1.74
CA SER A 88 -3.95 23.78 -2.05
C SER A 88 -4.02 24.00 -3.57
N ALA A 89 -4.81 24.97 -4.00
CA ALA A 89 -4.91 25.36 -5.40
C ALA A 89 -3.69 26.16 -5.91
N THR A 90 -2.89 26.70 -5.01
CA THR A 90 -1.82 27.66 -5.35
C THR A 90 -0.41 27.17 -5.04
N ASN A 91 -0.28 26.18 -4.17
CA ASN A 91 1.03 25.65 -3.76
C ASN A 91 0.91 24.20 -3.32
N GLY A 92 1.96 23.43 -3.49
CA GLY A 92 1.97 22.03 -3.08
C GLY A 92 3.03 21.20 -3.78
N ILE A 93 2.91 19.91 -3.65
CA ILE A 93 3.75 18.91 -4.32
C ILE A 93 2.84 17.98 -5.11
N ALA A 94 3.10 17.81 -6.39
CA ALA A 94 2.34 16.90 -7.24
C ALA A 94 2.28 15.49 -6.61
N THR A 95 1.12 14.86 -6.66
CA THR A 95 0.89 13.52 -6.10
C THR A 95 1.82 12.49 -6.74
N ALA A 96 2.03 12.58 -8.05
CA ALA A 96 2.98 11.73 -8.78
C ALA A 96 4.42 11.83 -8.23
N LEU A 97 4.82 13.01 -7.77
CA LEU A 97 6.13 13.17 -7.13
C LEU A 97 6.11 12.64 -5.70
N SER A 98 5.15 13.05 -4.86
CA SER A 98 5.14 12.74 -3.42
C SER A 98 4.77 11.30 -3.12
N CYS A 99 3.79 10.72 -3.82
CA CYS A 99 3.31 9.36 -3.60
C CYS A 99 3.89 8.33 -4.60
N GLY A 100 4.38 8.77 -5.75
CA GLY A 100 5.04 7.91 -6.72
C GLY A 100 6.56 7.94 -6.57
N LYS A 101 7.20 8.92 -7.18
CA LYS A 101 8.66 8.97 -7.32
C LYS A 101 9.42 9.01 -5.99
N LEU A 102 9.06 9.92 -5.07
CA LEU A 102 9.75 10.05 -3.77
C LEU A 102 9.48 8.84 -2.87
N ALA A 103 8.23 8.34 -2.83
CA ALA A 103 7.92 7.13 -2.08
C ALA A 103 8.80 5.95 -2.51
N ARG A 104 8.96 5.77 -3.82
CA ARG A 104 9.82 4.73 -4.40
C ARG A 104 11.30 4.96 -4.07
N ILE A 105 11.81 6.20 -4.15
CA ILE A 105 13.20 6.53 -3.84
C ILE A 105 13.54 6.23 -2.37
N VAL A 106 12.65 6.53 -1.44
CA VAL A 106 12.88 6.25 -0.01
C VAL A 106 12.65 4.79 0.37
N GLY A 107 12.24 3.95 -0.58
CA GLY A 107 12.19 2.48 -0.40
C GLY A 107 10.84 1.91 -0.03
N MET A 108 9.74 2.57 -0.44
CA MET A 108 8.40 1.96 -0.36
C MET A 108 8.21 0.99 -1.51
N ASP A 109 7.90 -0.26 -1.19
CA ASP A 109 7.58 -1.29 -2.19
C ASP A 109 6.12 -1.19 -2.66
N MET A 110 5.24 -0.75 -1.79
CA MET A 110 3.80 -0.64 -2.04
C MET A 110 3.26 0.71 -1.56
N PRO A 111 3.59 1.83 -2.27
CA PRO A 111 3.07 3.14 -1.91
C PRO A 111 1.57 3.24 -2.19
N LEU A 112 0.81 3.76 -1.22
CA LEU A 112 -0.63 3.90 -1.28
C LEU A 112 -1.05 5.27 -1.78
N VAL A 113 -2.08 5.29 -2.63
CA VAL A 113 -2.83 6.49 -3.06
C VAL A 113 -4.33 6.21 -3.02
N TYR A 114 -5.13 7.27 -3.09
CA TYR A 114 -6.58 7.17 -3.15
C TYR A 114 -7.05 7.28 -4.61
N PRO A 115 -8.08 6.49 -5.04
CA PRO A 115 -8.67 6.65 -6.36
C PRO A 115 -9.50 7.95 -6.44
N ASP A 116 -9.82 8.38 -7.64
CA ASP A 116 -10.65 9.55 -7.90
C ASP A 116 -12.07 9.45 -7.30
N SER A 117 -12.62 8.26 -7.24
CA SER A 117 -13.93 7.95 -6.65
C SER A 117 -13.93 7.89 -5.12
N GLY A 118 -12.77 8.01 -4.47
CA GLY A 118 -12.63 7.88 -3.02
C GLY A 118 -12.89 9.17 -2.25
N ARG A 119 -13.18 9.04 -0.94
CA ARG A 119 -13.40 10.18 -0.03
C ARG A 119 -12.25 11.21 -0.03
N PHE A 120 -11.04 10.76 -0.28
CA PHE A 120 -9.82 11.57 -0.31
C PHE A 120 -9.19 11.56 -1.70
N GLY A 121 -10.01 11.32 -2.72
CA GLY A 121 -9.55 11.06 -4.08
C GLY A 121 -8.65 12.15 -4.67
N ILE A 122 -7.77 11.71 -5.51
CA ILE A 122 -7.01 12.54 -6.46
C ILE A 122 -7.69 12.44 -7.83
N SER A 123 -7.34 13.30 -8.76
CA SER A 123 -7.88 13.18 -10.13
C SER A 123 -7.38 11.89 -10.82
N THR A 124 -8.14 11.41 -11.80
CA THR A 124 -7.73 10.27 -12.63
C THR A 124 -6.35 10.48 -13.26
N ASN A 125 -6.06 11.69 -13.75
CA ASN A 125 -4.76 12.02 -14.33
C ASN A 125 -3.63 11.89 -13.29
N GLU A 126 -3.81 12.42 -12.07
CA GLU A 126 -2.83 12.27 -10.99
C GLU A 126 -2.63 10.81 -10.60
N LEU A 127 -3.69 10.00 -10.62
CA LEU A 127 -3.61 8.57 -10.34
C LEU A 127 -2.73 7.85 -11.39
N VAL A 128 -2.97 8.11 -12.68
CA VAL A 128 -2.19 7.55 -13.80
C VAL A 128 -0.75 8.03 -13.76
N GLU A 129 -0.52 9.33 -13.54
CA GLU A 129 0.83 9.88 -13.42
C GLU A 129 1.59 9.30 -12.23
N THR A 130 0.92 9.09 -11.10
CA THR A 130 1.53 8.47 -9.91
C THR A 130 1.92 7.03 -10.20
N HIS A 131 1.05 6.26 -10.86
CA HIS A 131 1.37 4.90 -11.29
C HIS A 131 2.56 4.87 -12.24
N ALA A 132 2.59 5.77 -13.22
CA ALA A 132 3.72 5.89 -14.16
C ALA A 132 5.05 6.14 -13.42
N GLN A 133 5.08 6.95 -12.36
CA GLN A 133 6.28 7.17 -11.55
C GLN A 133 6.68 5.93 -10.73
N CYS A 134 5.73 5.08 -10.34
CA CYS A 134 6.00 3.82 -9.64
C CYS A 134 6.71 2.80 -10.54
N ILE A 135 6.36 2.74 -11.83
CA ILE A 135 6.86 1.73 -12.77
C ILE A 135 7.93 2.24 -13.74
N ALA A 136 8.08 3.57 -13.91
CA ALA A 136 9.05 4.16 -14.86
C ALA A 136 10.48 3.63 -14.61
N PRO A 137 11.28 3.42 -15.66
CA PRO A 137 12.69 3.03 -15.52
C PRO A 137 13.47 4.05 -14.67
N MET A 138 14.18 3.54 -13.64
CA MET A 138 15.02 4.36 -12.77
C MET A 138 16.30 3.59 -12.45
N LYS A 139 17.45 4.17 -12.78
CA LYS A 139 18.75 3.51 -12.92
C LYS A 139 19.05 2.38 -11.92
N ASN A 140 18.92 2.61 -10.63
CA ASN A 140 19.29 1.64 -9.58
C ASN A 140 18.13 1.36 -8.62
N ILE A 141 16.91 1.75 -8.97
CA ILE A 141 15.73 1.60 -8.11
C ILE A 141 14.69 0.80 -8.87
N LYS A 142 14.30 -0.34 -8.30
CA LYS A 142 13.26 -1.21 -8.87
C LYS A 142 11.92 -0.49 -8.94
N SER A 143 11.05 -0.91 -9.84
CA SER A 143 9.63 -0.53 -9.82
C SER A 143 8.97 -0.94 -8.49
N CYS A 144 7.92 -0.26 -8.11
CA CYS A 144 7.12 -0.58 -6.95
C CYS A 144 5.65 -0.80 -7.34
N PHE A 145 4.90 -1.51 -6.52
CA PHE A 145 3.48 -1.77 -6.71
C PHE A 145 2.66 -0.64 -6.10
N MET A 146 2.16 0.27 -6.91
CA MET A 146 1.23 1.29 -6.40
C MET A 146 -0.02 0.62 -5.83
N THR A 147 -0.40 1.00 -4.61
CA THR A 147 -1.61 0.52 -3.96
C THR A 147 -2.72 1.56 -4.07
N VAL A 148 -3.86 1.17 -4.60
CA VAL A 148 -5.07 2.00 -4.65
C VAL A 148 -6.00 1.60 -3.51
N ALA A 149 -6.38 2.55 -2.65
CA ALA A 149 -7.23 2.32 -1.48
C ALA A 149 -8.26 3.42 -1.27
N GLY A 150 -9.37 3.06 -0.63
CA GLY A 150 -10.44 4.00 -0.33
C GLY A 150 -11.47 4.11 -1.44
N GLY A 151 -12.58 3.39 -1.29
CA GLY A 151 -13.65 3.33 -2.29
C GLY A 151 -13.55 2.16 -3.27
N VAL A 152 -12.53 1.31 -3.16
CA VAL A 152 -12.41 0.11 -3.99
C VAL A 152 -13.49 -0.92 -3.61
N HIS A 153 -14.28 -1.33 -4.59
CA HIS A 153 -15.34 -2.35 -4.49
C HIS A 153 -15.42 -3.15 -5.81
N ALA A 154 -16.17 -4.23 -5.86
CA ALA A 154 -16.24 -5.10 -7.04
C ALA A 154 -16.52 -4.35 -8.36
N GLY A 155 -17.47 -3.41 -8.34
CA GLY A 155 -17.81 -2.60 -9.53
C GLY A 155 -16.73 -1.58 -9.95
N ALA A 156 -15.67 -1.38 -9.17
CA ALA A 156 -14.56 -0.50 -9.54
C ALA A 156 -13.37 -1.28 -10.13
N ILE A 157 -13.37 -2.62 -10.06
CA ILE A 157 -12.22 -3.44 -10.45
C ILE A 157 -11.89 -3.25 -11.93
N GLU A 158 -12.87 -3.43 -12.81
CA GLU A 158 -12.66 -3.28 -14.25
C GLU A 158 -12.11 -1.90 -14.61
N TYR A 159 -12.69 -0.85 -14.08
CA TYR A 159 -12.23 0.53 -14.30
C TYR A 159 -10.76 0.71 -13.87
N LEU A 160 -10.43 0.30 -12.64
CA LEU A 160 -9.07 0.48 -12.11
C LEU A 160 -8.04 -0.39 -12.85
N MET A 161 -8.41 -1.61 -13.22
CA MET A 161 -7.52 -2.51 -13.96
C MET A 161 -7.31 -2.03 -15.41
N ASN A 162 -8.35 -1.49 -16.07
CA ASN A 162 -8.20 -0.88 -17.40
C ASN A 162 -7.32 0.38 -17.35
N LEU A 163 -7.38 1.13 -16.26
CA LEU A 163 -6.63 2.37 -16.09
C LEU A 163 -5.15 2.14 -15.75
N LEU A 164 -4.86 1.16 -14.89
CA LEU A 164 -3.54 0.95 -14.27
C LEU A 164 -2.84 -0.33 -14.73
N GLY A 165 -3.56 -1.24 -15.38
CA GLY A 165 -3.02 -2.56 -15.72
C GLY A 165 -2.87 -3.47 -14.50
N ASN A 166 -2.03 -4.49 -14.62
CA ASN A 166 -1.85 -5.54 -13.61
C ASN A 166 -0.75 -5.22 -12.57
N ASP A 167 0.04 -4.17 -12.80
CA ASP A 167 1.17 -3.80 -11.91
C ASP A 167 0.74 -2.86 -10.77
N CYS A 168 -0.41 -3.15 -10.16
CA CYS A 168 -0.93 -2.41 -9.02
C CYS A 168 -1.56 -3.35 -7.98
N MET A 169 -1.76 -2.83 -6.77
CA MET A 169 -2.48 -3.51 -5.69
C MET A 169 -3.79 -2.78 -5.40
N LEU A 170 -4.88 -3.51 -5.26
CA LEU A 170 -6.18 -2.98 -4.90
C LEU A 170 -6.53 -3.32 -3.45
N MET A 171 -6.72 -2.29 -2.62
CA MET A 171 -7.08 -2.45 -1.21
C MET A 171 -8.56 -2.14 -1.01
N ALA A 172 -9.38 -3.17 -0.86
CA ALA A 172 -10.84 -3.11 -0.87
C ALA A 172 -11.49 -3.21 0.52
N GLY A 173 -10.84 -2.72 1.59
CA GLY A 173 -11.34 -2.84 2.96
C GLY A 173 -12.79 -2.37 3.12
N GLY A 174 -13.12 -1.17 2.62
CA GLY A 174 -14.48 -0.63 2.66
C GLY A 174 -15.47 -1.46 1.82
N GLY A 175 -15.07 -1.91 0.66
CA GLY A 175 -15.90 -2.76 -0.22
C GLY A 175 -16.18 -4.14 0.38
N ILE A 176 -15.24 -4.68 1.16
CA ILE A 176 -15.40 -5.96 1.86
C ILE A 176 -16.33 -5.81 3.06
N TYR A 177 -15.97 -4.92 4.01
CA TYR A 177 -16.71 -4.80 5.28
C TYR A 177 -18.05 -4.07 5.14
N GLY A 178 -18.22 -3.23 4.12
CA GLY A 178 -19.46 -2.52 3.83
C GLY A 178 -20.43 -3.28 2.92
N HIS A 179 -20.12 -4.52 2.54
CA HIS A 179 -20.98 -5.31 1.67
C HIS A 179 -22.30 -5.67 2.35
N PRO A 180 -23.48 -5.50 1.69
CA PRO A 180 -24.79 -5.74 2.33
C PRO A 180 -24.97 -7.16 2.88
N MET A 181 -24.32 -8.15 2.26
CA MET A 181 -24.37 -9.56 2.67
C MET A 181 -23.21 -9.96 3.59
N GLY A 182 -22.47 -9.01 4.16
CA GLY A 182 -21.36 -9.27 5.07
C GLY A 182 -19.99 -9.39 4.38
N ALA A 183 -18.95 -9.45 5.21
CA ALA A 183 -17.56 -9.36 4.76
C ALA A 183 -17.12 -10.54 3.87
N GLU A 184 -17.63 -11.74 4.10
CA GLU A 184 -17.34 -12.92 3.28
C GLU A 184 -17.84 -12.74 1.84
N ALA A 185 -19.10 -12.31 1.69
CA ALA A 185 -19.68 -12.00 0.37
C ALA A 185 -18.94 -10.82 -0.29
N GLY A 186 -18.54 -9.82 0.50
CA GLY A 186 -17.73 -8.70 0.03
C GLY A 186 -16.36 -9.15 -0.51
N ALA A 187 -15.65 -10.00 0.21
CA ALA A 187 -14.39 -10.55 -0.23
C ALA A 187 -14.56 -11.38 -1.51
N LYS A 188 -15.58 -12.25 -1.53
CA LYS A 188 -15.88 -13.07 -2.71
C LYS A 188 -16.21 -12.21 -3.94
N SER A 189 -17.03 -11.18 -3.81
CA SER A 189 -17.39 -10.30 -4.94
C SER A 189 -16.18 -9.61 -5.58
N ILE A 190 -15.18 -9.21 -4.77
CA ILE A 190 -13.92 -8.64 -5.28
C ILE A 190 -13.14 -9.69 -6.07
N LEU A 191 -12.99 -10.90 -5.52
CA LEU A 191 -12.26 -11.98 -6.20
C LEU A 191 -12.95 -12.40 -7.51
N ASP A 192 -14.27 -12.53 -7.49
CA ASP A 192 -15.07 -12.87 -8.69
C ASP A 192 -14.89 -11.79 -9.78
N ALA A 193 -14.90 -10.49 -9.41
CA ALA A 193 -14.69 -9.40 -10.35
C ALA A 193 -13.25 -9.40 -10.94
N MET A 194 -12.24 -9.69 -10.13
CA MET A 194 -10.85 -9.82 -10.61
C MET A 194 -10.71 -11.03 -11.56
N GLU A 195 -11.34 -12.15 -11.24
CA GLU A 195 -11.31 -13.34 -12.08
C GLU A 195 -12.03 -13.11 -13.42
N ALA A 196 -13.20 -12.44 -13.40
CA ALA A 196 -13.94 -12.08 -14.59
C ALA A 196 -13.12 -11.17 -15.51
N TYR A 197 -12.49 -10.13 -14.94
CA TYR A 197 -11.58 -9.25 -15.68
C TYR A 197 -10.43 -10.03 -16.33
N GLY A 198 -9.80 -10.94 -15.60
CA GLY A 198 -8.71 -11.79 -16.11
C GLY A 198 -9.12 -12.73 -17.25
N LYS A 199 -10.42 -13.05 -17.35
CA LYS A 199 -11.00 -13.87 -18.43
C LYS A 199 -11.57 -13.05 -19.59
N GLY A 200 -11.52 -11.72 -19.52
CA GLY A 200 -12.07 -10.81 -20.52
C GLY A 200 -13.61 -10.80 -20.57
N GLN A 201 -14.24 -11.03 -19.43
CA GLN A 201 -15.70 -11.05 -19.25
C GLN A 201 -16.24 -9.76 -18.63
#